data_a0e518b695d035d11456f6a1fe465547
#
_entry.id   a0e518b695d035d11456f6a1fe465547
#
_cell.length_a   1.000
_cell.length_b   1.000
_cell.length_c   1.000
_cell.angle_alpha   90.00
_cell.angle_beta   90.00
_cell.angle_gamma   90.00
#
_symmetry.space_group_name_H-M   'P 1'
#
loop_
_entity.id
_entity.type
_entity.pdbx_description
1 polymer ?
#
loop_
_entity_poly.entity_id
_entity_poly.type
_entity_poly.pdbx_seq_one_letter_code
_entity_poly.pdbx_strand_id
1 'polypeptide(L)'
;MDKIQQLKKEKEYEKYVNEKTPRHNVWLNMFKAFLLGGAICTLGQIIYHYCEFRSLTTDECSSWTSLMLVLISVLLTGTGIYPRLAKWGGAGALVPITGFANSVAAPAIEYKKEGQVFGIGCKIFTIAGPVILYGIFTSWILGFIYWIWTLIQ
;
A
#
# COMPACT_ATOMS: atom_id res chain seq x y z
N MET A 1 -25.95 -32.67 18.07
CA MET A 1 -24.89 -32.98 17.10
C MET A 1 -23.62 -33.23 17.85
N ASP A 2 -23.09 -34.48 17.80
CA ASP A 2 -22.05 -34.93 18.71
C ASP A 2 -20.74 -34.14 18.57
N LYS A 3 -20.16 -33.73 19.68
CA LYS A 3 -18.86 -33.04 19.79
C LYS A 3 -17.76 -33.70 18.94
N ILE A 4 -17.85 -35.02 18.82
CA ILE A 4 -16.93 -35.87 18.04
C ILE A 4 -17.11 -35.64 16.53
N GLN A 5 -18.34 -35.42 16.04
CA GLN A 5 -18.59 -35.12 14.63
C GLN A 5 -18.12 -33.68 14.24
N GLN A 6 -18.24 -32.74 15.16
CA GLN A 6 -17.70 -31.41 14.96
C GLN A 6 -16.17 -31.41 14.85
N LEU A 7 -15.49 -32.11 15.77
CA LEU A 7 -14.03 -32.24 15.75
C LEU A 7 -13.50 -32.96 14.48
N LYS A 8 -14.26 -33.92 13.96
CA LYS A 8 -13.89 -34.60 12.70
C LYS A 8 -14.02 -33.65 11.50
N LYS A 9 -15.11 -32.88 11.42
CA LYS A 9 -15.32 -31.88 10.36
C LYS A 9 -14.28 -30.76 10.41
N GLU A 10 -13.91 -30.29 11.60
CA GLU A 10 -12.86 -29.27 11.78
C GLU A 10 -11.50 -29.80 11.26
N LYS A 11 -11.12 -31.03 11.61
CA LYS A 11 -9.87 -31.64 11.13
C LYS A 11 -9.86 -31.89 9.61
N GLU A 12 -10.98 -32.30 9.03
CA GLU A 12 -11.11 -32.45 7.57
C GLU A 12 -11.01 -31.11 6.88
N TYR A 13 -11.65 -30.07 7.42
CA TYR A 13 -11.57 -28.72 6.88
C TYR A 13 -10.16 -28.15 7.00
N GLU A 14 -9.49 -28.32 8.13
CA GLU A 14 -8.11 -27.90 8.36
C GLU A 14 -7.14 -28.59 7.38
N LYS A 15 -7.34 -29.89 7.14
CA LYS A 15 -6.57 -30.64 6.15
C LYS A 15 -6.81 -30.11 4.74
N TYR A 16 -8.06 -29.86 4.36
CA TYR A 16 -8.42 -29.29 3.07
C TYR A 16 -7.83 -27.90 2.87
N VAL A 17 -7.91 -27.03 3.87
CA VAL A 17 -7.31 -25.69 3.85
C VAL A 17 -5.79 -25.76 3.67
N ASN A 18 -5.11 -26.64 4.42
CA ASN A 18 -3.67 -26.82 4.33
C ASN A 18 -3.19 -27.36 2.97
N GLU A 19 -4.01 -28.18 2.30
CA GLU A 19 -3.71 -28.69 0.96
C GLU A 19 -3.94 -27.63 -0.14
N LYS A 20 -4.95 -26.75 0.04
CA LYS A 20 -5.30 -25.73 -0.97
C LYS A 20 -4.62 -24.39 -0.75
N THR A 21 -4.13 -24.11 0.45
CA THR A 21 -3.44 -22.84 0.74
C THR A 21 -2.03 -22.87 0.15
N PRO A 22 -1.69 -21.96 -0.76
CA PRO A 22 -0.36 -21.91 -1.34
C PRO A 22 0.68 -21.57 -0.26
N ARG A 23 1.68 -22.42 -0.09
CA ARG A 23 2.80 -22.16 0.84
C ARG A 23 3.76 -21.16 0.19
N HIS A 24 3.82 -19.98 0.75
CA HIS A 24 4.76 -18.95 0.29
C HIS A 24 6.09 -19.05 1.05
N ASN A 25 7.20 -18.97 0.31
CA ASN A 25 8.52 -18.86 0.92
C ASN A 25 8.72 -17.41 1.42
N VAL A 26 8.71 -17.23 2.74
CA VAL A 26 8.82 -15.91 3.38
C VAL A 26 10.09 -15.19 2.98
N TRP A 27 11.24 -15.88 2.98
CA TRP A 27 12.54 -15.31 2.62
C TRP A 27 12.58 -14.80 1.18
N LEU A 28 12.03 -15.59 0.25
CA LEU A 28 11.97 -15.19 -1.16
C LEU A 28 11.06 -13.98 -1.35
N ASN A 29 9.92 -13.94 -0.64
CA ASN A 29 9.00 -12.81 -0.71
C ASN A 29 9.59 -11.55 -0.08
N MET A 30 10.33 -11.67 1.03
CA MET A 30 11.07 -10.55 1.62
C MET A 30 12.11 -9.99 0.64
N PHE A 31 12.87 -10.86 -0.03
CA PHE A 31 13.87 -10.43 -1.02
C PHE A 31 13.23 -9.71 -2.22
N LYS A 32 12.13 -10.23 -2.75
CA LYS A 32 11.38 -9.57 -3.83
C LYS A 32 10.82 -8.21 -3.39
N ALA A 33 10.28 -8.14 -2.17
CA ALA A 33 9.77 -6.88 -1.62
C ALA A 33 10.90 -5.85 -1.44
N PHE A 34 12.06 -6.27 -0.97
CA PHE A 34 13.25 -5.42 -0.84
C PHE A 34 13.70 -4.88 -2.20
N LEU A 35 13.80 -5.75 -3.21
CA LEU A 35 14.23 -5.33 -4.55
C LEU A 35 13.25 -4.32 -5.18
N LEU A 36 11.96 -4.60 -5.12
CA LEU A 36 10.97 -3.70 -5.74
C LEU A 36 10.83 -2.39 -4.97
N GLY A 37 10.76 -2.46 -3.64
CA GLY A 37 10.73 -1.27 -2.79
C GLY A 37 12.00 -0.43 -2.95
N GLY A 38 13.17 -1.07 -2.98
CA GLY A 38 14.45 -0.42 -3.24
C GLY A 38 14.49 0.28 -4.61
N ALA A 39 13.99 -0.38 -5.66
CA ALA A 39 13.91 0.23 -6.99
C ALA A 39 13.00 1.48 -7.00
N ILE A 40 11.85 1.44 -6.32
CA ILE A 40 10.96 2.60 -6.19
C ILE A 40 11.66 3.73 -5.42
N CYS A 41 12.34 3.42 -4.32
CA CYS A 41 13.10 4.40 -3.53
C CYS A 41 14.24 5.02 -4.35
N THR A 42 14.98 4.21 -5.11
CA THR A 42 16.06 4.70 -5.99
C THR A 42 15.50 5.65 -7.05
N LEU A 43 14.37 5.31 -7.66
CA LEU A 43 13.69 6.18 -8.62
C LEU A 43 13.24 7.50 -7.97
N GLY A 44 12.71 7.43 -6.75
CA GLY A 44 12.37 8.62 -5.97
C GLY A 44 13.59 9.49 -5.69
N GLN A 45 14.73 8.87 -5.31
CA GLN A 45 15.96 9.59 -5.03
C GLN A 45 16.53 10.28 -6.29
N ILE A 46 16.42 9.65 -7.46
CA ILE A 46 16.83 10.27 -8.72
C ILE A 46 16.00 11.53 -9.02
N ILE A 47 14.68 11.45 -8.82
CA ILE A 47 13.77 12.60 -9.01
C ILE A 47 14.13 13.69 -8.00
N TYR A 48 14.37 13.35 -6.75
CA TYR A 48 14.73 14.28 -5.69
C TYR A 48 16.03 15.03 -6.03
N HIS A 49 17.10 14.34 -6.41
CA HIS A 49 18.36 14.95 -6.80
C HIS A 49 18.23 15.83 -8.05
N TYR A 50 17.37 15.46 -8.99
CA TYR A 50 17.08 16.34 -10.14
C TYR A 50 16.44 17.66 -9.69
N CYS A 51 15.52 17.63 -8.71
CA CYS A 51 14.92 18.83 -8.14
C CYS A 51 15.95 19.68 -7.39
N GLU A 52 16.84 19.07 -6.61
CA GLU A 52 17.96 19.78 -5.97
C GLU A 52 18.88 20.46 -6.99
N PHE A 53 19.22 19.77 -8.08
CA PHE A 53 20.02 20.34 -9.16
C PHE A 53 19.35 21.57 -9.78
N ARG A 54 18.01 21.63 -9.77
CA ARG A 54 17.21 22.78 -10.20
C ARG A 54 17.11 23.89 -9.16
N SER A 55 17.85 23.77 -8.04
CA SER A 55 17.87 24.74 -6.93
C SER A 55 16.51 24.95 -6.25
N LEU A 56 15.67 23.92 -6.23
CA LEU A 56 14.42 23.92 -5.50
C LEU A 56 14.70 23.71 -4.00
N THR A 57 13.83 24.21 -3.13
CA THR A 57 13.91 23.98 -1.69
C THR A 57 13.64 22.51 -1.35
N THR A 58 14.09 22.06 -0.16
CA THR A 58 13.88 20.67 0.34
C THR A 58 12.41 20.28 0.32
N ASP A 59 11.50 21.17 0.72
CA ASP A 59 10.08 20.94 0.77
C ASP A 59 9.47 20.81 -0.64
N GLU A 60 9.91 21.63 -1.55
CA GLU A 60 9.52 21.54 -2.97
C GLU A 60 10.03 20.24 -3.61
N CYS A 61 11.28 19.86 -3.35
CA CYS A 61 11.86 18.60 -3.85
C CYS A 61 11.05 17.38 -3.36
N SER A 62 10.69 17.35 -2.08
CA SER A 62 9.88 16.29 -1.50
C SER A 62 8.48 16.22 -2.13
N SER A 63 7.85 17.38 -2.33
CA SER A 63 6.53 17.48 -2.95
C SER A 63 6.55 17.03 -4.40
N TRP A 64 7.52 17.49 -5.19
CA TRP A 64 7.70 17.08 -6.58
C TRP A 64 7.98 15.58 -6.70
N THR A 65 8.84 15.03 -5.85
CA THR A 65 9.15 13.60 -5.85
C THR A 65 7.89 12.76 -5.61
N SER A 66 7.09 13.15 -4.61
CA SER A 66 5.83 12.47 -4.29
C SER A 66 4.85 12.55 -5.46
N LEU A 67 4.69 13.72 -6.07
CA LEU A 67 3.80 13.96 -7.22
C LEU A 67 4.19 13.10 -8.42
N MET A 68 5.47 13.05 -8.76
CA MET A 68 5.98 12.25 -9.87
C MET A 68 5.82 10.75 -9.64
N LEU A 69 6.10 10.26 -8.43
CA LEU A 69 5.89 8.85 -8.08
C LEU A 69 4.40 8.46 -8.15
N VAL A 70 3.51 9.32 -7.67
CA VAL A 70 2.05 9.13 -7.77
C VAL A 70 1.62 9.09 -9.24
N LEU A 71 2.07 10.04 -10.07
CA LEU A 71 1.76 10.07 -11.49
C LEU A 71 2.20 8.80 -12.22
N ILE A 72 3.45 8.38 -12.00
CA ILE A 72 3.98 7.12 -12.58
C ILE A 72 3.13 5.93 -12.15
N SER A 73 2.78 5.85 -10.86
CA SER A 73 1.96 4.75 -10.35
C SER A 73 0.57 4.71 -10.98
N VAL A 74 -0.10 5.87 -11.12
CA VAL A 74 -1.42 5.96 -11.75
C VAL A 74 -1.37 5.52 -13.22
N LEU A 75 -0.34 5.96 -13.97
CA LEU A 75 -0.14 5.54 -15.37
C LEU A 75 0.11 4.04 -15.48
N LEU A 76 0.97 3.47 -14.63
CA LEU A 76 1.24 2.04 -14.58
C LEU A 76 0.01 1.22 -14.15
N THR A 77 -0.84 1.77 -13.30
CA THR A 77 -2.11 1.16 -12.90
C THR A 77 -3.09 1.16 -14.07
N GLY A 78 -3.23 2.30 -14.76
CA GLY A 78 -4.09 2.43 -15.94
C GLY A 78 -3.73 1.49 -17.08
N THR A 79 -2.44 1.19 -17.25
CA THR A 79 -1.95 0.24 -18.26
C THR A 79 -1.98 -1.24 -17.79
N GLY A 80 -2.38 -1.51 -16.54
CA GLY A 80 -2.41 -2.85 -15.96
C GLY A 80 -1.04 -3.45 -15.65
N ILE A 81 0.04 -2.63 -15.67
CA ILE A 81 1.41 -3.06 -15.36
C ILE A 81 1.60 -3.13 -13.84
N TYR A 82 1.12 -2.13 -13.11
CA TYR A 82 1.30 -2.04 -11.65
C TYR A 82 0.77 -3.26 -10.89
N PRO A 83 -0.42 -3.83 -11.20
CA PRO A 83 -0.91 -5.04 -10.54
C PRO A 83 0.01 -6.25 -10.71
N ARG A 84 0.71 -6.36 -11.85
CA ARG A 84 1.70 -7.42 -12.08
C ARG A 84 2.94 -7.23 -11.21
N LEU A 85 3.44 -6.00 -11.10
CA LEU A 85 4.54 -5.64 -10.21
C LEU A 85 4.19 -5.89 -8.75
N ALA A 86 2.99 -5.49 -8.33
CA ALA A 86 2.50 -5.69 -6.97
C ALA A 86 2.35 -7.18 -6.62
N LYS A 87 1.88 -8.01 -7.56
CA LYS A 87 1.80 -9.47 -7.39
C LYS A 87 3.18 -10.11 -7.22
N TRP A 88 4.20 -9.58 -7.89
CA TRP A 88 5.57 -10.09 -7.79
C TRP A 88 6.30 -9.58 -6.54
N GLY A 89 6.20 -8.29 -6.25
CA GLY A 89 6.96 -7.61 -5.19
C GLY A 89 6.25 -7.51 -3.84
N GLY A 90 4.94 -7.85 -3.78
CA GLY A 90 4.17 -7.88 -2.53
C GLY A 90 4.24 -6.56 -1.76
N ALA A 91 4.70 -6.62 -0.51
CA ALA A 91 4.81 -5.45 0.37
C ALA A 91 5.69 -4.33 -0.21
N GLY A 92 6.71 -4.65 -1.03
CA GLY A 92 7.57 -3.66 -1.67
C GLY A 92 6.85 -2.74 -2.65
N ALA A 93 5.71 -3.18 -3.22
CA ALA A 93 4.84 -2.34 -4.05
C ALA A 93 3.72 -1.67 -3.25
N LEU A 94 3.29 -2.26 -2.13
CA LEU A 94 2.11 -1.79 -1.38
C LEU A 94 2.45 -0.69 -0.38
N VAL A 95 3.63 -0.75 0.25
CA VAL A 95 4.03 0.18 1.31
C VAL A 95 4.39 1.58 0.80
N PRO A 96 5.12 1.75 -0.32
CA PRO A 96 5.46 3.07 -0.83
C PRO A 96 4.22 3.87 -1.27
N ILE A 97 4.39 5.21 -1.44
CA ILE A 97 3.34 6.12 -1.91
C ILE A 97 2.71 5.67 -3.24
N THR A 98 3.47 4.96 -4.07
CA THR A 98 3.01 4.35 -5.31
C THR A 98 1.91 3.30 -5.08
N GLY A 99 2.00 2.53 -3.98
CA GLY A 99 0.98 1.59 -3.56
C GLY A 99 -0.31 2.28 -3.14
N PHE A 100 -0.20 3.37 -2.41
CA PHE A 100 -1.35 4.19 -2.07
C PHE A 100 -2.03 4.77 -3.32
N ALA A 101 -1.26 5.33 -4.25
CA ALA A 101 -1.78 5.84 -5.51
C ALA A 101 -2.50 4.74 -6.33
N ASN A 102 -1.93 3.52 -6.39
CA ASN A 102 -2.58 2.37 -7.02
C ASN A 102 -3.88 1.98 -6.31
N SER A 103 -3.93 2.04 -4.98
CA SER A 103 -5.14 1.68 -4.20
C SER A 103 -6.33 2.62 -4.44
N VAL A 104 -6.06 3.82 -4.93
CA VAL A 104 -7.07 4.81 -5.35
C VAL A 104 -7.41 4.65 -6.84
N ALA A 105 -6.39 4.52 -7.69
CA ALA A 105 -6.56 4.49 -9.14
C ALA A 105 -7.20 3.18 -9.64
N ALA A 106 -6.83 2.03 -9.07
CA ALA A 106 -7.37 0.73 -9.50
C ALA A 106 -8.89 0.64 -9.31
N PRO A 107 -9.46 0.93 -8.13
CA PRO A 107 -10.91 0.96 -7.96
C PRO A 107 -11.62 2.00 -8.85
N ALA A 108 -10.99 3.16 -9.07
CA ALA A 108 -11.56 4.19 -9.96
C ALA A 108 -11.73 3.67 -11.41
N ILE A 109 -10.82 2.83 -11.86
CA ILE A 109 -10.88 2.21 -13.20
C ILE A 109 -11.87 1.05 -13.21
N GLU A 110 -11.81 0.16 -12.22
CA GLU A 110 -12.58 -1.07 -12.14
C GLU A 110 -14.08 -0.80 -11.98
N TYR A 111 -14.43 0.11 -11.08
CA TYR A 111 -15.84 0.43 -10.75
C TYR A 111 -16.43 1.60 -11.54
N LYS A 112 -15.77 2.02 -12.63
CA LYS A 112 -16.26 3.11 -13.49
C LYS A 112 -17.67 2.84 -14.05
N LYS A 113 -18.00 1.57 -14.31
CA LYS A 113 -19.32 1.16 -14.84
C LYS A 113 -20.44 1.27 -13.83
N GLU A 114 -20.15 1.29 -12.54
CA GLU A 114 -21.13 1.40 -11.45
C GLU A 114 -21.52 2.86 -11.14
N GLY A 115 -20.96 3.82 -11.88
CA GLY A 115 -21.24 5.25 -11.74
C GLY A 115 -20.23 5.99 -10.86
N GLN A 116 -20.34 7.34 -10.86
CA GLN A 116 -19.34 8.17 -10.20
C GLN A 116 -19.47 8.18 -8.67
N VAL A 117 -20.68 8.15 -8.13
CA VAL A 117 -20.92 8.27 -6.68
C VAL A 117 -20.80 6.91 -5.99
N PHE A 118 -21.64 5.94 -6.38
CA PHE A 118 -21.69 4.62 -5.73
C PHE A 118 -20.58 3.67 -6.21
N GLY A 119 -20.09 3.83 -7.42
CA GLY A 119 -18.95 3.08 -7.93
C GLY A 119 -17.64 3.73 -7.52
N ILE A 120 -17.16 4.68 -8.31
CA ILE A 120 -15.83 5.29 -8.12
C ILE A 120 -15.67 5.91 -6.74
N GLY A 121 -16.59 6.83 -6.34
CA GLY A 121 -16.48 7.59 -5.11
C GLY A 121 -16.42 6.74 -3.85
N CYS A 122 -17.31 5.74 -3.74
CA CYS A 122 -17.29 4.83 -2.58
C CYS A 122 -16.06 3.91 -2.59
N LYS A 123 -15.67 3.39 -3.74
CA LYS A 123 -14.64 2.36 -3.85
C LYS A 123 -13.21 2.87 -3.69
N ILE A 124 -12.91 4.10 -4.13
CA ILE A 124 -11.58 4.71 -3.92
C ILE A 124 -11.26 4.88 -2.42
N PHE A 125 -12.28 5.12 -1.58
CA PHE A 125 -12.10 5.27 -0.14
C PHE A 125 -12.08 3.96 0.64
N THR A 126 -12.36 2.82 0.01
CA THR A 126 -12.37 1.52 0.69
C THR A 126 -11.02 1.18 1.32
N ILE A 127 -9.91 1.48 0.64
CA ILE A 127 -8.55 1.28 1.14
C ILE A 127 -7.96 2.61 1.62
N ALA A 128 -8.11 3.68 0.83
CA ALA A 128 -7.55 4.98 1.17
C ALA A 128 -8.14 5.58 2.46
N GLY A 129 -9.44 5.37 2.72
CA GLY A 129 -10.11 5.86 3.93
C GLY A 129 -9.45 5.37 5.22
N PRO A 130 -9.33 4.06 5.45
CA PRO A 130 -8.63 3.52 6.62
C PRO A 130 -7.19 4.00 6.74
N VAL A 131 -6.43 4.06 5.64
CA VAL A 131 -5.03 4.54 5.66
C VAL A 131 -4.94 5.98 6.16
N ILE A 132 -5.79 6.87 5.65
CA ILE A 132 -5.84 8.27 6.07
C ILE A 132 -6.28 8.37 7.54
N LEU A 133 -7.34 7.66 7.93
CA LEU A 133 -7.88 7.69 9.28
C LEU A 133 -6.84 7.24 10.30
N TYR A 134 -6.21 6.09 10.09
CA TYR A 134 -5.19 5.57 11.02
C TYR A 134 -3.92 6.42 11.00
N GLY A 135 -3.54 7.00 9.86
CA GLY A 135 -2.42 7.92 9.74
C GLY A 135 -2.63 9.17 10.61
N ILE A 136 -3.78 9.83 10.48
CA ILE A 136 -4.15 11.01 11.28
C ILE A 136 -4.23 10.64 12.76
N PHE A 137 -4.90 9.54 13.10
CA PHE A 137 -5.06 9.12 14.50
C PHE A 137 -3.72 8.80 15.17
N THR A 138 -2.84 8.08 14.49
CA THR A 138 -1.50 7.76 15.00
C THR A 138 -0.65 9.01 15.17
N SER A 139 -0.68 9.91 14.20
CA SER A 139 0.05 11.19 14.27
C SER A 139 -0.46 12.05 15.42
N TRP A 140 -1.77 12.06 15.67
CA TRP A 140 -2.35 12.79 16.79
C TRP A 140 -1.90 12.21 18.13
N ILE A 141 -1.91 10.88 18.31
CA ILE A 141 -1.43 10.21 19.53
C ILE A 141 0.05 10.56 19.78
N LEU A 142 0.90 10.43 18.76
CA LEU A 142 2.33 10.71 18.88
C LEU A 142 2.58 12.19 19.20
N GLY A 143 1.85 13.10 18.56
CA GLY A 143 1.92 14.54 18.86
C GLY A 143 1.48 14.86 20.28
N PHE A 144 0.44 14.19 20.78
CA PHE A 144 -0.04 14.35 22.16
C PHE A 144 0.99 13.84 23.18
N ILE A 145 1.61 12.70 22.94
CA ILE A 145 2.68 12.16 23.79
C ILE A 145 3.89 13.10 23.79
N TYR A 146 4.28 13.61 22.62
CA TYR A 146 5.38 14.56 22.49
C TYR A 146 5.08 15.86 23.24
N TRP A 147 3.87 16.39 23.15
CA TRP A 147 3.45 17.59 23.86
C TRP A 147 3.52 17.41 25.38
N ILE A 148 3.01 16.28 25.91
CA ILE A 148 3.14 15.94 27.35
C ILE A 148 4.60 15.88 27.76
N TRP A 149 5.44 15.22 26.95
CA TRP A 149 6.88 15.13 27.23
C TRP A 149 7.55 16.51 27.34
N THR A 150 7.18 17.42 26.45
CA THR A 150 7.70 18.81 26.46
C THR A 150 7.23 19.62 27.67
N LEU A 151 6.06 19.30 28.26
CA LEU A 151 5.57 19.98 29.49
C LEU A 151 6.29 19.51 30.76
N ILE A 152 6.91 18.33 30.74
CA ILE A 152 7.60 17.74 31.91
C ILE A 152 9.09 18.15 31.96
N GLN A 153 9.63 18.61 30.82
CA GLN A 153 10.99 19.16 30.75
C GLN A 153 11.03 20.65 31.05
#